data_41781cf0b0a87af7f1b6bd4a6e58bdb1
#
_entry.id   41781cf0b0a87af7f1b6bd4a6e58bdb1
#
_cell.length_a   1.000
_cell.length_b   1.000
_cell.length_c   1.000
_cell.angle_alpha   90.00
_cell.angle_beta   90.00
_cell.angle_gamma   90.00
#
_symmetry.space_group_name_H-M   'P 1'
#
loop_
_entity.id
_entity.type
_entity.pdbx_description
1 polymer ?
#
loop_
_entity_poly.entity_id
_entity_poly.type
_entity_poly.pdbx_seq_one_letter_code
_entity_poly.pdbx_strand_id
1 'polypeptide(L)'
;TDADGEKMLAYLNTLYTDRQSFQLRADSLKKEVRQRLGIDPLLAQCVKSKPILSKIRKFDGYTVQNFALETLPGLYICGSIYTPQSKGKHALIICPNGHFGGGRYREDQQQRMGTLARMGAVCVDYDLFGWGESALQVGSAAHRSSAAHTIQAMNGLLILDYMLASRKDIDTSRIGTNGGSGGGTHTVLLSVLDDRFTASAPVV
;
A
#
# COMPACT_ATOMS: atom_id res chain seq x y z
N THR A 1 5.04 -29.80 4.36
CA THR A 1 3.97 -30.44 5.16
C THR A 1 3.59 -29.56 6.34
N ASP A 2 2.44 -29.78 6.97
CA ASP A 2 2.01 -29.05 8.18
C ASP A 2 3.05 -29.18 9.29
N ALA A 3 3.61 -30.39 9.47
CA ALA A 3 4.67 -30.63 10.44
C ALA A 3 5.94 -29.80 10.20
N ASP A 4 6.28 -29.49 8.95
CA ASP A 4 7.41 -28.60 8.62
C ASP A 4 7.06 -27.15 8.94
N GLY A 5 5.81 -26.75 8.73
CA GLY A 5 5.29 -25.44 9.13
C GLY A 5 5.34 -25.24 10.65
N GLU A 6 4.88 -26.23 11.42
CA GLU A 6 4.95 -26.19 12.88
C GLU A 6 6.38 -26.09 13.41
N LYS A 7 7.31 -26.86 12.83
CA LYS A 7 8.75 -26.78 13.19
C LYS A 7 9.31 -25.39 12.88
N MET A 8 8.95 -24.81 11.74
CA MET A 8 9.38 -23.46 11.36
C MET A 8 8.84 -22.41 12.34
N LEU A 9 7.56 -22.48 12.69
CA LEU A 9 6.95 -21.57 13.68
C LEU A 9 7.62 -21.71 15.06
N ALA A 10 7.87 -22.95 15.51
CA ALA A 10 8.58 -23.19 16.76
C ALA A 10 9.99 -22.58 16.72
N TYR A 11 10.72 -22.77 15.63
CA TYR A 11 12.03 -22.14 15.44
C TYR A 11 11.95 -20.61 15.45
N LEU A 12 11.01 -20.02 14.71
CA LEU A 12 10.85 -18.55 14.65
C LEU A 12 10.55 -17.97 16.04
N ASN A 13 9.81 -18.67 16.89
CA ASN A 13 9.51 -18.24 18.25
C ASN A 13 10.74 -18.25 19.18
N THR A 14 11.83 -18.94 18.83
CA THR A 14 13.08 -18.92 19.60
C THR A 14 14.00 -17.74 19.26
N LEU A 15 13.68 -17.00 18.18
CA LEU A 15 14.56 -15.96 17.66
C LEU A 15 14.51 -14.65 18.44
N TYR A 16 13.58 -14.52 19.36
CA TYR A 16 13.49 -13.41 20.32
C TYR A 16 12.82 -13.87 21.61
N THR A 17 13.21 -13.31 22.74
CA THR A 17 12.75 -13.71 24.08
C THR A 17 12.06 -12.57 24.83
N ASP A 18 12.26 -11.34 24.38
CA ASP A 18 11.70 -10.13 24.97
C ASP A 18 11.50 -9.04 23.90
N ARG A 19 10.95 -7.90 24.31
CA ARG A 19 10.68 -6.77 23.41
C ARG A 19 11.95 -6.21 22.76
N GLN A 20 13.06 -6.19 23.49
CA GLN A 20 14.32 -5.63 22.98
C GLN A 20 14.90 -6.51 21.88
N SER A 21 15.00 -7.83 22.11
CA SER A 21 15.48 -8.79 21.12
C SER A 21 14.55 -8.87 19.91
N PHE A 22 13.23 -8.77 20.11
CA PHE A 22 12.26 -8.64 19.01
C PHE A 22 12.55 -7.39 18.15
N GLN A 23 12.77 -6.22 18.79
CA GLN A 23 13.03 -4.99 18.03
C GLN A 23 14.33 -5.08 17.23
N LEU A 24 15.40 -5.59 17.83
CA LEU A 24 16.68 -5.80 17.14
C LEU A 24 16.51 -6.72 15.92
N ARG A 25 15.73 -7.79 16.06
CA ARG A 25 15.42 -8.69 14.96
C ARG A 25 14.59 -7.99 13.89
N ALA A 26 13.55 -7.25 14.27
CA ALA A 26 12.70 -6.51 13.33
C ALA A 26 13.52 -5.52 12.51
N ASP A 27 14.41 -4.76 13.15
CA ASP A 27 15.29 -3.79 12.49
C ASP A 27 16.26 -4.48 11.51
N SER A 28 16.81 -5.63 11.90
CA SER A 28 17.67 -6.44 11.04
C SER A 28 16.91 -6.96 9.81
N LEU A 29 15.71 -7.49 10.00
CA LEU A 29 14.85 -7.97 8.91
C LEU A 29 14.44 -6.83 7.97
N LYS A 30 14.06 -5.68 8.52
CA LYS A 30 13.74 -4.49 7.73
C LYS A 30 14.91 -4.09 6.83
N LYS A 31 16.12 -4.04 7.38
CA LYS A 31 17.35 -3.73 6.62
C LYS A 31 17.58 -4.75 5.51
N GLU A 32 17.46 -6.04 5.81
CA GLU A 32 17.63 -7.11 4.84
C GLU A 32 16.59 -7.06 3.72
N VAL A 33 15.31 -6.84 4.05
CA VAL A 33 14.23 -6.71 3.07
C VAL A 33 14.47 -5.51 2.15
N ARG A 34 14.84 -4.34 2.68
CA ARG A 34 15.18 -3.16 1.87
C ARG A 34 16.33 -3.43 0.92
N GLN A 35 17.39 -4.09 1.40
CA GLN A 35 18.55 -4.44 0.60
C GLN A 35 18.21 -5.44 -0.51
N ARG A 36 17.48 -6.51 -0.19
CA ARG A 36 17.09 -7.54 -1.16
C ARG A 36 16.12 -7.02 -2.22
N LEU A 37 15.22 -6.13 -1.86
CA LEU A 37 14.36 -5.44 -2.81
C LEU A 37 15.13 -4.43 -3.68
N GLY A 38 16.27 -3.94 -3.23
CA GLY A 38 16.96 -2.82 -3.91
C GLY A 38 16.12 -1.55 -3.92
N ILE A 39 15.29 -1.33 -2.87
CA ILE A 39 14.28 -0.28 -2.89
C ILE A 39 14.89 1.12 -2.71
N ASP A 40 15.98 1.26 -1.92
CA ASP A 40 16.57 2.56 -1.63
C ASP A 40 17.17 3.24 -2.87
N PRO A 41 17.94 2.55 -3.73
CA PRO A 41 18.38 3.11 -5.00
C PRO A 41 17.24 3.48 -5.94
N LEU A 42 16.11 2.76 -5.89
CA LEU A 42 14.93 3.07 -6.70
C LEU A 42 14.21 4.31 -6.17
N LEU A 43 14.02 4.43 -4.85
CA LEU A 43 13.44 5.60 -4.21
C LEU A 43 14.24 6.87 -4.49
N ALA A 44 15.58 6.78 -4.60
CA ALA A 44 16.43 7.91 -4.95
C ALA A 44 16.20 8.44 -6.38
N GLN A 45 15.59 7.65 -7.26
CA GLN A 45 15.26 8.01 -8.64
C GLN A 45 13.84 8.57 -8.80
N CYS A 46 13.03 8.53 -7.72
CA CYS A 46 11.65 8.97 -7.77
C CYS A 46 11.53 10.46 -8.02
N VAL A 47 10.52 10.82 -8.81
CA VAL A 47 10.20 12.21 -9.12
C VAL A 47 9.19 12.77 -8.13
N LYS A 48 9.27 14.09 -7.89
CA LYS A 48 8.27 14.83 -7.11
C LYS A 48 7.40 15.61 -8.09
N SER A 49 6.35 14.97 -8.58
CA SER A 49 5.40 15.60 -9.50
C SER A 49 4.06 15.87 -8.83
N LYS A 50 3.29 16.79 -9.40
CA LYS A 50 1.88 16.95 -9.03
C LYS A 50 1.07 15.84 -9.69
N PRO A 51 0.18 15.16 -8.96
CA PRO A 51 -0.65 14.12 -9.55
C PRO A 51 -1.64 14.71 -10.55
N ILE A 52 -1.99 13.92 -11.55
CA ILE A 52 -3.15 14.16 -12.39
C ILE A 52 -4.37 13.70 -11.59
N LEU A 53 -5.35 14.57 -11.40
CA LEU A 53 -6.53 14.30 -10.60
C LEU A 53 -7.79 14.35 -11.47
N SER A 54 -8.69 13.40 -11.29
CA SER A 54 -10.03 13.42 -11.91
C SER A 54 -10.94 14.43 -11.20
N LYS A 55 -12.12 14.66 -11.77
CA LYS A 55 -13.22 15.31 -11.05
C LYS A 55 -13.62 14.49 -9.82
N ILE A 56 -13.97 15.18 -8.73
CA ILE A 56 -14.48 14.54 -7.52
C ILE A 56 -15.91 14.03 -7.80
N ARG A 57 -16.16 12.77 -7.50
CA ARG A 57 -17.48 12.15 -7.53
C ARG A 57 -18.01 12.07 -6.10
N LYS A 58 -19.27 12.43 -5.91
CA LYS A 58 -19.93 12.41 -4.60
C LYS A 58 -20.79 11.16 -4.47
N PHE A 59 -20.71 10.53 -3.32
CA PHE A 59 -21.52 9.38 -2.92
C PHE A 59 -22.12 9.65 -1.54
N ASP A 60 -23.01 8.78 -1.09
CA ASP A 60 -23.57 8.88 0.25
C ASP A 60 -22.49 8.63 1.32
N GLY A 61 -22.19 9.68 2.10
CA GLY A 61 -21.21 9.67 3.19
C GLY A 61 -19.74 9.81 2.78
N TYR A 62 -19.38 9.82 1.49
CA TYR A 62 -17.98 9.98 1.04
C TYR A 62 -17.87 10.56 -0.37
N THR A 63 -16.65 10.89 -0.75
CA THR A 63 -16.29 11.26 -2.13
C THR A 63 -15.20 10.37 -2.67
N VAL A 64 -15.12 10.25 -4.01
CA VAL A 64 -14.05 9.52 -4.70
C VAL A 64 -13.38 10.40 -5.72
N GLN A 65 -12.06 10.40 -5.74
CA GLN A 65 -11.23 11.06 -6.73
C GLN A 65 -10.15 10.12 -7.23
N ASN A 66 -10.10 9.86 -8.54
CA ASN A 66 -9.00 9.10 -9.12
C ASN A 66 -7.77 9.97 -9.27
N PHE A 67 -6.61 9.37 -9.19
CA PHE A 67 -5.33 10.03 -9.39
C PHE A 67 -4.39 9.17 -10.24
N ALA A 68 -3.47 9.85 -10.92
CA ALA A 68 -2.26 9.25 -11.47
C ALA A 68 -1.07 10.05 -10.93
N LEU A 69 -0.21 9.40 -10.16
CA LEU A 69 0.98 9.98 -9.54
C LEU A 69 2.21 9.44 -10.28
N GLU A 70 3.01 10.33 -10.84
CA GLU A 70 4.28 9.96 -11.44
C GLU A 70 5.25 9.58 -10.33
N THR A 71 5.80 8.38 -10.41
CA THR A 71 6.69 7.81 -9.40
C THR A 71 8.14 7.71 -9.88
N LEU A 72 8.33 7.29 -11.11
CA LEU A 72 9.59 7.38 -11.85
C LEU A 72 9.36 8.18 -13.13
N PRO A 73 10.40 8.69 -13.80
CA PRO A 73 10.21 9.46 -15.04
C PRO A 73 9.36 8.69 -16.07
N GLY A 74 8.18 9.23 -16.37
CA GLY A 74 7.21 8.62 -17.30
C GLY A 74 6.42 7.43 -16.78
N LEU A 75 6.62 7.01 -15.53
CA LEU A 75 5.87 5.91 -14.90
C LEU A 75 4.88 6.45 -13.87
N TYR A 76 3.61 6.15 -14.06
CA TYR A 76 2.51 6.60 -13.19
C TYR A 76 1.89 5.44 -12.44
N ILE A 77 1.64 5.63 -11.14
CA ILE A 77 0.73 4.78 -10.37
C ILE A 77 -0.67 5.37 -10.39
N CYS A 78 -1.65 4.55 -10.75
CA CYS A 78 -3.06 4.92 -10.78
C CYS A 78 -3.79 4.41 -9.54
N GLY A 79 -4.67 5.23 -8.99
CA GLY A 79 -5.43 4.88 -7.81
C GLY A 79 -6.69 5.73 -7.64
N SER A 80 -7.40 5.46 -6.55
CA SER A 80 -8.63 6.16 -6.15
C SER A 80 -8.56 6.55 -4.69
N ILE A 81 -8.79 7.83 -4.39
CA ILE A 81 -8.85 8.36 -3.03
C ILE A 81 -10.32 8.44 -2.62
N TYR A 82 -10.66 7.74 -1.56
CA TYR A 82 -11.97 7.79 -0.91
C TYR A 82 -11.87 8.69 0.32
N THR A 83 -12.65 9.74 0.35
CA THR A 83 -12.60 10.75 1.44
C THR A 83 -13.94 10.81 2.15
N PRO A 84 -13.99 10.64 3.49
CA PRO A 84 -15.23 10.77 4.26
C PRO A 84 -15.77 12.19 4.18
N GLN A 85 -17.08 12.34 4.35
CA GLN A 85 -17.73 13.67 4.47
C GLN A 85 -17.70 14.23 5.89
N SER A 86 -17.34 13.42 6.89
CA SER A 86 -17.16 13.87 8.26
C SER A 86 -16.03 14.91 8.37
N LYS A 87 -16.15 15.80 9.36
CA LYS A 87 -15.13 16.81 9.65
C LYS A 87 -14.10 16.29 10.64
N GLY A 88 -12.92 16.90 10.63
CA GLY A 88 -11.85 16.62 11.60
C GLY A 88 -10.68 15.83 11.01
N LYS A 89 -9.94 15.19 11.89
CA LYS A 89 -8.80 14.34 11.52
C LYS A 89 -9.24 12.90 11.25
N HIS A 90 -8.71 12.32 10.21
CA HIS A 90 -9.06 10.99 9.71
C HIS A 90 -7.88 10.04 9.79
N ALA A 91 -8.14 8.78 10.09
CA ALA A 91 -7.17 7.73 9.82
C ALA A 91 -6.88 7.67 8.30
N LEU A 92 -5.66 7.32 7.93
CA LEU A 92 -5.29 7.02 6.53
C LEU A 92 -5.12 5.52 6.37
N ILE A 93 -5.74 4.93 5.35
CA ILE A 93 -5.56 3.51 5.02
C ILE A 93 -5.06 3.41 3.57
N ILE A 94 -3.85 2.89 3.40
CA ILE A 94 -3.26 2.58 2.09
C ILE A 94 -3.65 1.15 1.73
N CYS A 95 -4.32 0.99 0.59
CA CYS A 95 -4.93 -0.26 0.19
C CYS A 95 -4.34 -0.75 -1.14
N PRO A 96 -3.23 -1.50 -1.12
CA PRO A 96 -2.75 -2.16 -2.33
C PRO A 96 -3.79 -3.17 -2.83
N ASN A 97 -4.09 -3.14 -4.12
CA ASN A 97 -5.05 -4.06 -4.72
C ASN A 97 -4.44 -5.45 -4.95
N GLY A 98 -5.28 -6.47 -5.09
CA GLY A 98 -4.87 -7.82 -5.47
C GLY A 98 -4.99 -8.08 -6.97
N HIS A 99 -4.71 -9.32 -7.38
CA HIS A 99 -4.82 -9.75 -8.79
C HIS A 99 -6.27 -10.05 -9.17
N PHE A 100 -7.16 -9.13 -8.90
CA PHE A 100 -8.58 -9.32 -9.19
C PHE A 100 -8.93 -8.83 -10.60
N GLY A 101 -9.80 -9.55 -11.30
CA GLY A 101 -10.42 -9.05 -12.52
C GLY A 101 -11.14 -7.73 -12.24
N GLY A 102 -10.93 -6.72 -13.09
CA GLY A 102 -11.47 -5.37 -12.85
C GLY A 102 -10.65 -4.51 -11.89
N GLY A 103 -9.62 -5.07 -11.22
CA GLY A 103 -8.74 -4.34 -10.32
C GLY A 103 -9.49 -3.57 -9.23
N ARG A 104 -9.13 -2.31 -8.98
CA ARG A 104 -9.80 -1.46 -7.99
C ARG A 104 -11.24 -1.07 -8.36
N TYR A 105 -11.67 -1.30 -9.60
CA TYR A 105 -13.06 -1.07 -10.05
C TYR A 105 -14.01 -2.23 -9.78
N ARG A 106 -13.50 -3.35 -9.29
CA ARG A 106 -14.33 -4.48 -8.87
C ARG A 106 -15.26 -4.05 -7.75
N GLU A 107 -16.50 -4.52 -7.80
CA GLU A 107 -17.59 -4.05 -6.92
C GLU A 107 -17.24 -4.19 -5.43
N ASP A 108 -16.75 -5.36 -5.01
CA ASP A 108 -16.39 -5.62 -3.61
C ASP A 108 -15.23 -4.72 -3.11
N GLN A 109 -14.28 -4.36 -4.00
CA GLN A 109 -13.20 -3.43 -3.65
C GLN A 109 -13.76 -2.01 -3.43
N GLN A 110 -14.64 -1.55 -4.32
CA GLN A 110 -15.30 -0.26 -4.16
C GLN A 110 -16.20 -0.21 -2.92
N GLN A 111 -16.94 -1.28 -2.63
CA GLN A 111 -17.76 -1.40 -1.42
C GLN A 111 -16.92 -1.35 -0.16
N ARG A 112 -15.79 -2.07 -0.13
CA ARG A 112 -14.84 -2.05 0.97
C ARG A 112 -14.31 -0.64 1.24
N MET A 113 -13.84 0.05 0.20
CA MET A 113 -13.32 1.41 0.31
C MET A 113 -14.41 2.40 0.75
N GLY A 114 -15.60 2.31 0.17
CA GLY A 114 -16.75 3.15 0.55
C GLY A 114 -17.18 2.93 1.99
N THR A 115 -17.15 1.68 2.47
CA THR A 115 -17.45 1.35 3.87
C THR A 115 -16.42 1.96 4.82
N LEU A 116 -15.13 1.78 4.56
CA LEU A 116 -14.07 2.38 5.38
C LEU A 116 -14.15 3.91 5.39
N ALA A 117 -14.50 4.52 4.25
CA ALA A 117 -14.69 5.97 4.18
C ALA A 117 -15.91 6.43 4.99
N ARG A 118 -17.05 5.72 4.95
CA ARG A 118 -18.20 6.00 5.83
C ARG A 118 -17.86 5.84 7.31
N MET A 119 -16.95 4.94 7.66
CA MET A 119 -16.45 4.79 9.02
C MET A 119 -15.49 5.92 9.44
N GLY A 120 -15.16 6.86 8.53
CA GLY A 120 -14.37 8.04 8.81
C GLY A 120 -12.89 7.96 8.43
N ALA A 121 -12.45 6.95 7.69
CA ALA A 121 -11.09 6.85 7.19
C ALA A 121 -10.95 7.48 5.80
N VAL A 122 -9.81 8.11 5.53
CA VAL A 122 -9.37 8.37 4.15
C VAL A 122 -8.69 7.11 3.65
N CYS A 123 -9.18 6.57 2.54
CA CYS A 123 -8.64 5.33 1.95
C CYS A 123 -8.05 5.61 0.58
N VAL A 124 -6.93 4.97 0.28
CA VAL A 124 -6.30 5.04 -1.04
C VAL A 124 -6.15 3.63 -1.59
N ASP A 125 -6.94 3.32 -2.60
CA ASP A 125 -6.85 2.06 -3.35
C ASP A 125 -6.04 2.29 -4.62
N TYR A 126 -5.05 1.43 -4.93
CA TYR A 126 -4.19 1.59 -6.09
C TYR A 126 -3.87 0.28 -6.80
N ASP A 127 -3.62 0.39 -8.09
CA ASP A 127 -3.36 -0.76 -8.95
C ASP A 127 -1.94 -1.32 -8.73
N LEU A 128 -1.80 -2.64 -8.88
CA LEU A 128 -0.50 -3.29 -8.94
C LEU A 128 0.22 -2.92 -10.25
N PHE A 129 1.55 -2.92 -10.23
CA PHE A 129 2.36 -2.66 -11.42
C PHE A 129 2.09 -3.70 -12.52
N GLY A 130 1.76 -3.23 -13.72
CA GLY A 130 1.36 -4.09 -14.83
C GLY A 130 -0.02 -4.74 -14.67
N TRP A 131 -0.88 -4.22 -13.77
CA TRP A 131 -2.26 -4.68 -13.54
C TRP A 131 -3.22 -3.48 -13.51
N GLY A 132 -4.51 -3.69 -13.78
CA GLY A 132 -5.47 -2.59 -13.85
C GLY A 132 -5.06 -1.53 -14.88
N GLU A 133 -5.17 -0.25 -14.53
CA GLU A 133 -4.76 0.87 -15.41
C GLU A 133 -3.24 0.94 -15.60
N SER A 134 -2.43 0.42 -14.68
CA SER A 134 -0.98 0.34 -14.86
C SER A 134 -0.60 -0.49 -16.08
N ALA A 135 -1.39 -1.52 -16.42
CA ALA A 135 -1.16 -2.32 -17.62
C ALA A 135 -1.30 -1.53 -18.93
N LEU A 136 -2.03 -0.42 -18.94
CA LEU A 136 -2.15 0.47 -20.11
C LEU A 136 -0.82 1.18 -20.44
N GLN A 137 0.04 1.38 -19.44
CA GLN A 137 1.33 2.05 -19.63
C GLN A 137 2.43 1.05 -19.99
N VAL A 138 2.52 -0.06 -19.27
CA VAL A 138 3.68 -0.95 -19.30
C VAL A 138 3.36 -2.34 -19.85
N GLY A 139 2.09 -2.62 -20.13
CA GLY A 139 1.61 -3.95 -20.51
C GLY A 139 1.55 -4.91 -19.32
N SER A 140 0.70 -5.93 -19.43
CA SER A 140 0.52 -6.95 -18.37
C SER A 140 1.74 -7.85 -18.17
N ALA A 141 2.59 -8.00 -19.18
CA ALA A 141 3.84 -8.76 -19.07
C ALA A 141 4.81 -8.15 -18.05
N ALA A 142 4.78 -6.83 -17.85
CA ALA A 142 5.62 -6.13 -16.88
C ALA A 142 5.39 -6.62 -15.43
N HIS A 143 4.18 -7.11 -15.12
CA HIS A 143 3.87 -7.69 -13.81
C HIS A 143 4.72 -8.92 -13.45
N ARG A 144 5.26 -9.62 -14.46
CA ARG A 144 6.12 -10.80 -14.28
C ARG A 144 7.60 -10.46 -14.23
N SER A 145 7.95 -9.18 -14.31
CA SER A 145 9.35 -8.74 -14.22
C SER A 145 9.90 -8.90 -12.80
N SER A 146 11.21 -9.06 -12.68
CA SER A 146 11.90 -9.11 -11.39
C SER A 146 11.78 -7.80 -10.60
N ALA A 147 11.51 -6.68 -11.26
CA ALA A 147 11.35 -5.36 -10.65
C ALA A 147 9.92 -5.11 -10.11
N ALA A 148 8.93 -5.92 -10.51
CA ALA A 148 7.52 -5.65 -10.21
C ALA A 148 7.25 -5.48 -8.71
N HIS A 149 7.78 -6.35 -7.87
CA HIS A 149 7.61 -6.30 -6.41
C HIS A 149 8.19 -5.03 -5.79
N THR A 150 9.39 -4.65 -6.22
CA THR A 150 10.06 -3.43 -5.74
C THR A 150 9.30 -2.17 -6.16
N ILE A 151 8.87 -2.10 -7.43
CA ILE A 151 8.09 -0.97 -7.95
C ILE A 151 6.76 -0.83 -7.20
N GLN A 152 6.08 -1.93 -6.93
CA GLN A 152 4.80 -1.93 -6.21
C GLN A 152 4.98 -1.45 -4.75
N ALA A 153 6.02 -1.91 -4.07
CA ALA A 153 6.34 -1.44 -2.72
C ALA A 153 6.69 0.05 -2.71
N MET A 154 7.56 0.49 -3.64
CA MET A 154 7.89 1.89 -3.85
C MET A 154 6.64 2.76 -4.07
N ASN A 155 5.74 2.32 -4.93
CA ASN A 155 4.49 3.04 -5.24
C ASN A 155 3.64 3.26 -3.97
N GLY A 156 3.51 2.25 -3.11
CA GLY A 156 2.77 2.38 -1.85
C GLY A 156 3.41 3.40 -0.89
N LEU A 157 4.74 3.42 -0.79
CA LEU A 157 5.48 4.40 0.02
C LEU A 157 5.31 5.83 -0.53
N LEU A 158 5.39 6.01 -1.85
CA LEU A 158 5.21 7.33 -2.48
C LEU A 158 3.77 7.84 -2.37
N ILE A 159 2.77 6.96 -2.43
CA ILE A 159 1.38 7.32 -2.14
C ILE A 159 1.25 7.80 -0.70
N LEU A 160 1.86 7.10 0.26
CA LEU A 160 1.86 7.53 1.66
C LEU A 160 2.49 8.93 1.80
N ASP A 161 3.66 9.15 1.21
CA ASP A 161 4.35 10.45 1.23
C ASP A 161 3.48 11.55 0.61
N TYR A 162 2.86 11.29 -0.54
CA TYR A 162 1.97 12.22 -1.20
C TYR A 162 0.76 12.58 -0.32
N MET A 163 0.11 11.59 0.27
CA MET A 163 -1.06 11.81 1.12
C MET A 163 -0.73 12.65 2.35
N LEU A 164 0.38 12.37 3.00
CA LEU A 164 0.82 13.12 4.19
C LEU A 164 1.27 14.55 3.84
N ALA A 165 1.88 14.75 2.70
CA ALA A 165 2.31 16.08 2.24
C ALA A 165 1.15 16.96 1.77
N SER A 166 0.14 16.36 1.10
CA SER A 166 -0.95 17.10 0.45
C SER A 166 -2.17 17.33 1.34
N ARG A 167 -2.34 16.55 2.43
CA ARG A 167 -3.55 16.54 3.25
C ARG A 167 -3.27 16.88 4.72
N LYS A 168 -3.88 17.94 5.19
CA LYS A 168 -3.79 18.36 6.61
C LYS A 168 -4.82 17.69 7.51
N ASP A 169 -5.81 17.01 6.94
CA ASP A 169 -6.88 16.32 7.65
C ASP A 169 -6.54 14.87 8.02
N ILE A 170 -5.33 14.40 7.75
CA ILE A 170 -4.85 13.09 8.18
C ILE A 170 -4.35 13.14 9.63
N ASP A 171 -4.73 12.15 10.42
CA ASP A 171 -4.15 11.86 11.71
C ASP A 171 -2.94 10.95 11.54
N THR A 172 -1.75 11.50 11.69
CA THR A 172 -0.49 10.77 11.45
C THR A 172 -0.19 9.69 12.49
N SER A 173 -0.95 9.64 13.59
CA SER A 173 -0.88 8.55 14.57
C SER A 173 -1.75 7.34 14.21
N ARG A 174 -2.59 7.45 13.16
CA ARG A 174 -3.53 6.42 12.72
C ARG A 174 -3.36 6.15 11.22
N ILE A 175 -2.28 5.51 10.86
CA ILE A 175 -1.98 5.11 9.48
C ILE A 175 -1.99 3.61 9.39
N GLY A 176 -2.84 3.06 8.53
CA GLY A 176 -2.97 1.63 8.32
C GLY A 176 -2.72 1.22 6.87
N THR A 177 -2.52 -0.08 6.69
CA THR A 177 -2.51 -0.70 5.37
C THR A 177 -3.34 -1.98 5.37
N ASN A 178 -4.08 -2.22 4.27
CA ASN A 178 -4.96 -3.37 4.13
C ASN A 178 -5.09 -3.77 2.67
N GLY A 179 -4.92 -5.04 2.37
CA GLY A 179 -5.10 -5.57 1.03
C GLY A 179 -5.27 -7.08 1.02
N GLY A 180 -5.88 -7.60 -0.06
CA GLY A 180 -6.12 -9.03 -0.24
C GLY A 180 -5.25 -9.63 -1.34
N SER A 181 -4.90 -10.92 -1.23
CA SER A 181 -4.10 -11.66 -2.21
C SER A 181 -2.74 -10.96 -2.46
N GLY A 182 -2.39 -10.60 -3.68
CA GLY A 182 -1.21 -9.79 -3.98
C GLY A 182 -1.14 -8.49 -3.18
N GLY A 183 -2.30 -7.85 -2.92
CA GLY A 183 -2.40 -6.72 -2.02
C GLY A 183 -2.10 -7.07 -0.56
N GLY A 184 -2.42 -8.29 -0.12
CA GLY A 184 -2.03 -8.80 1.21
C GLY A 184 -0.52 -8.89 1.36
N THR A 185 0.18 -9.42 0.35
CA THR A 185 1.65 -9.44 0.31
C THR A 185 2.23 -8.04 0.42
N HIS A 186 1.68 -7.06 -0.34
CA HIS A 186 2.15 -5.68 -0.28
C HIS A 186 1.78 -4.99 1.04
N THR A 187 0.67 -5.36 1.67
CA THR A 187 0.32 -4.91 3.03
C THR A 187 1.40 -5.31 4.03
N VAL A 188 1.88 -6.55 3.99
CA VAL A 188 3.01 -6.99 4.83
C VAL A 188 4.28 -6.21 4.50
N LEU A 189 4.63 -6.06 3.22
CA LEU A 189 5.83 -5.33 2.80
C LEU A 189 5.82 -3.88 3.27
N LEU A 190 4.73 -3.15 3.07
CA LEU A 190 4.61 -1.75 3.48
C LEU A 190 4.80 -1.60 5.00
N SER A 191 4.20 -2.50 5.79
CA SER A 191 4.34 -2.50 7.25
C SER A 191 5.78 -2.76 7.72
N VAL A 192 6.54 -3.57 6.97
CA VAL A 192 7.95 -3.83 7.27
C VAL A 192 8.82 -2.66 6.83
N LEU A 193 8.52 -2.03 5.70
CA LEU A 193 9.36 -1.01 5.09
C LEU A 193 9.24 0.37 5.75
N ASP A 194 8.12 0.68 6.41
CA ASP A 194 7.83 2.03 6.91
C ASP A 194 7.11 2.01 8.26
N ASP A 195 7.76 2.56 9.28
CA ASP A 195 7.27 2.59 10.67
C ASP A 195 6.08 3.56 10.88
N ARG A 196 5.74 4.36 9.88
CA ARG A 196 4.53 5.20 9.93
C ARG A 196 3.25 4.39 9.89
N PHE A 197 3.28 3.16 9.39
CA PHE A 197 2.15 2.25 9.47
C PHE A 197 1.99 1.71 10.90
N THR A 198 0.92 2.14 11.57
CA THR A 198 0.61 1.76 12.96
C THR A 198 -0.34 0.57 13.06
N ALA A 199 -0.96 0.18 11.95
CA ALA A 199 -1.84 -0.97 11.85
C ALA A 199 -1.73 -1.63 10.48
N SER A 200 -1.87 -2.96 10.44
CA SER A 200 -1.77 -3.76 9.23
C SER A 200 -2.77 -4.90 9.26
N ALA A 201 -3.52 -5.05 8.17
CA ALA A 201 -4.49 -6.13 8.01
C ALA A 201 -4.30 -6.83 6.64
N PRO A 202 -3.26 -7.68 6.49
CA PRO A 202 -3.09 -8.49 5.30
C PRO A 202 -4.13 -9.59 5.24
N VAL A 203 -4.72 -9.79 4.05
CA VAL A 203 -5.67 -10.87 3.76
C VAL A 203 -5.11 -11.71 2.63
N VAL A 204 -4.92 -13.01 2.87
CA VAL A 204 -4.32 -13.95 1.91
C VAL A 204 -5.31 -15.08 1.61
#